data_550e731ec1a1b1a45f57dd28642b1577
#
_entry.id   550e731ec1a1b1a45f57dd28642b1577
#
_cell.length_a   1.000
_cell.length_b   1.000
_cell.length_c   1.000
_cell.angle_alpha   90.00
_cell.angle_beta   90.00
_cell.angle_gamma   90.00
#
_symmetry.space_group_name_H-M   'P 1'
#
loop_
_entity.id
_entity.type
_entity.pdbx_description
1 polymer ?
#
loop_
_entity_poly.entity_id
_entity_poly.type
_entity_poly.pdbx_seq_one_letter_code
_entity_poly.pdbx_strand_id
1 'polypeptide(L)'
;YQPEELSQGLLGVYHELEQQLCAITGMTAFTLQPAAGSQGELVGVLLMRKYHELRGNDKDVILIPDAAHGTNPASVAMAGYKVVEVKSNSKGLVDLEHFESKINDRVAGFMLTNPNTLGLFEENISKISELIHGVDGIMYMDGANMNALLGIARPADLGFDITHLNLHKTFSTPHGGGGPGAGP
;
A
#
# COMPACT_ATOMS: atom_id res chain seq x y z
N TYR A 1 -30.25 -9.05 3.39
CA TYR A 1 -29.70 -10.24 2.71
C TYR A 1 -30.57 -10.56 1.49
N GLN A 2 -29.98 -10.51 0.30
CA GLN A 2 -30.66 -10.87 -0.94
C GLN A 2 -30.49 -12.36 -1.21
N PRO A 3 -31.48 -13.02 -1.84
CA PRO A 3 -31.30 -14.39 -2.33
C PRO A 3 -30.06 -14.50 -3.25
N GLU A 4 -29.37 -15.63 -3.18
CA GLU A 4 -28.11 -15.87 -3.91
C GLU A 4 -28.30 -15.70 -5.43
N GLU A 5 -29.37 -16.20 -5.96
CA GLU A 5 -29.73 -16.13 -7.39
C GLU A 5 -29.96 -14.70 -7.90
N LEU A 6 -30.30 -13.76 -7.02
CA LEU A 6 -30.49 -12.33 -7.38
C LEU A 6 -29.21 -11.52 -7.30
N SER A 7 -28.16 -12.06 -6.69
CA SER A 7 -26.87 -11.36 -6.48
C SER A 7 -25.77 -11.77 -7.45
N GLN A 8 -25.98 -12.80 -8.29
CA GLN A 8 -24.95 -13.38 -9.17
C GLN A 8 -24.36 -12.35 -10.15
N GLY A 9 -25.17 -11.49 -10.73
CA GLY A 9 -24.68 -10.45 -11.66
C GLY A 9 -23.76 -9.44 -10.97
N LEU A 10 -24.09 -9.05 -9.74
CA LEU A 10 -23.24 -8.15 -8.94
C LEU A 10 -21.93 -8.82 -8.50
N LEU A 11 -22.00 -10.06 -8.08
CA LEU A 11 -20.80 -10.85 -7.72
C LEU A 11 -19.90 -11.06 -8.94
N GLY A 12 -20.48 -11.25 -10.14
CA GLY A 12 -19.74 -11.30 -11.39
C GLY A 12 -18.96 -10.01 -11.67
N VAL A 13 -19.61 -8.83 -11.50
CA VAL A 13 -18.94 -7.52 -11.64
C VAL A 13 -17.79 -7.37 -10.64
N TYR A 14 -17.98 -7.76 -9.39
CA TYR A 14 -16.92 -7.71 -8.38
C TYR A 14 -15.75 -8.63 -8.73
N HIS A 15 -16.04 -9.85 -9.17
CA HIS A 15 -15.01 -10.79 -9.59
C HIS A 15 -14.18 -10.25 -10.77
N GLU A 16 -14.85 -9.73 -11.81
CA GLU A 16 -14.15 -9.14 -12.96
C GLU A 16 -13.31 -7.93 -12.56
N LEU A 17 -13.82 -7.05 -11.68
CA LEU A 17 -13.06 -5.90 -11.20
C LEU A 17 -11.82 -6.35 -10.43
N GLU A 18 -11.93 -7.34 -9.55
CA GLU A 18 -10.79 -7.91 -8.85
C GLU A 18 -9.72 -8.43 -9.83
N GLN A 19 -10.12 -9.21 -10.85
CA GLN A 19 -9.21 -9.72 -11.86
C GLN A 19 -8.51 -8.59 -12.63
N GLN A 20 -9.23 -7.54 -12.98
CA GLN A 20 -8.65 -6.37 -13.66
C GLN A 20 -7.65 -5.63 -12.77
N LEU A 21 -7.97 -5.42 -11.48
CA LEU A 21 -7.07 -4.80 -10.52
C LEU A 21 -5.79 -5.64 -10.33
N CYS A 22 -5.92 -6.96 -10.23
CA CYS A 22 -4.77 -7.88 -10.20
C CYS A 22 -3.90 -7.73 -11.46
N ALA A 23 -4.51 -7.69 -12.64
CA ALA A 23 -3.78 -7.60 -13.91
C ALA A 23 -2.97 -6.30 -14.04
N ILE A 24 -3.56 -5.15 -13.66
CA ILE A 24 -2.90 -3.84 -13.80
C ILE A 24 -1.85 -3.56 -12.72
N THR A 25 -1.95 -4.23 -11.56
CA THR A 25 -1.02 -4.03 -10.43
C THR A 25 0.02 -5.13 -10.29
N GLY A 26 -0.24 -6.31 -10.88
CA GLY A 26 0.54 -7.52 -10.68
C GLY A 26 0.29 -8.22 -9.34
N MET A 27 -0.63 -7.69 -8.50
CA MET A 27 -1.03 -8.32 -7.23
C MET A 27 -1.84 -9.60 -7.49
N THR A 28 -1.85 -10.50 -6.51
CA THR A 28 -2.51 -11.82 -6.63
C THR A 28 -3.98 -11.80 -6.24
N ALA A 29 -4.41 -10.83 -5.43
CA ALA A 29 -5.79 -10.71 -4.98
C ALA A 29 -6.09 -9.27 -4.54
N PHE A 30 -7.37 -8.89 -4.59
CA PHE A 30 -7.89 -7.64 -4.01
C PHE A 30 -9.13 -7.91 -3.18
N THR A 31 -9.28 -7.15 -2.08
CA THR A 31 -10.57 -7.03 -1.40
C THR A 31 -11.26 -5.76 -1.84
N LEU A 32 -12.55 -5.85 -2.14
CA LEU A 32 -13.37 -4.70 -2.52
C LEU A 32 -14.23 -4.16 -1.34
N GLN A 33 -13.91 -4.60 -0.11
CA GLN A 33 -14.65 -4.20 1.09
C GLN A 33 -14.38 -2.76 1.55
N PRO A 34 -13.14 -2.21 1.46
CA PRO A 34 -12.89 -0.86 1.93
C PRO A 34 -13.65 0.18 1.10
N ALA A 35 -14.43 1.03 1.77
CA ALA A 35 -15.23 2.07 1.14
C ALA A 35 -14.49 3.42 0.97
N ALA A 36 -13.21 3.46 1.32
CA ALA A 36 -12.35 4.64 1.18
C ALA A 36 -10.88 4.23 1.16
N GLY A 37 -10.01 5.06 0.58
CA GLY A 37 -8.56 4.81 0.55
C GLY A 37 -7.95 4.63 1.94
N SER A 38 -8.34 5.47 2.91
CA SER A 38 -7.88 5.34 4.30
C SER A 38 -8.30 4.03 4.96
N GLN A 39 -9.42 3.45 4.57
CA GLN A 39 -9.85 2.13 5.04
C GLN A 39 -9.02 1.02 4.39
N GLY A 40 -8.77 1.10 3.08
CA GLY A 40 -7.86 0.18 2.37
C GLY A 40 -6.45 0.24 2.94
N GLU A 41 -5.97 1.46 3.22
CA GLU A 41 -4.69 1.69 3.88
C GLU A 41 -4.61 0.97 5.24
N LEU A 42 -5.61 1.17 6.10
CA LEU A 42 -5.66 0.51 7.41
C LEU A 42 -5.74 -1.02 7.26
N VAL A 43 -6.57 -1.52 6.35
CA VAL A 43 -6.68 -2.96 6.08
C VAL A 43 -5.34 -3.54 5.67
N GLY A 44 -4.60 -2.87 4.78
CA GLY A 44 -3.27 -3.33 4.37
C GLY A 44 -2.27 -3.40 5.52
N VAL A 45 -2.27 -2.39 6.42
CA VAL A 45 -1.40 -2.42 7.61
C VAL A 45 -1.83 -3.52 8.60
N LEU A 46 -3.14 -3.78 8.74
CA LEU A 46 -3.65 -4.89 9.56
C LEU A 46 -3.29 -6.25 8.96
N LEU A 47 -3.28 -6.39 7.62
CA LEU A 47 -2.79 -7.60 6.95
C LEU A 47 -1.30 -7.83 7.23
N MET A 48 -0.47 -6.78 7.15
CA MET A 48 0.94 -6.83 7.53
C MET A 48 1.11 -7.31 8.97
N ARG A 49 0.31 -6.77 9.90
CA ARG A 49 0.32 -7.20 11.30
C ARG A 49 -0.03 -8.68 11.43
N LYS A 50 -1.10 -9.11 10.76
CA LYS A 50 -1.55 -10.51 10.81
C LYS A 50 -0.53 -11.46 10.20
N TYR A 51 0.15 -11.05 9.14
CA TYR A 51 1.25 -11.81 8.54
C TYR A 51 2.36 -12.09 9.56
N HIS A 52 2.83 -11.07 10.28
CA HIS A 52 3.89 -11.24 11.28
C HIS A 52 3.42 -12.06 12.51
N GLU A 53 2.20 -11.84 12.98
CA GLU A 53 1.60 -12.65 14.06
C GLU A 53 1.57 -14.15 13.71
N LEU A 54 1.13 -14.50 12.49
CA LEU A 54 1.04 -15.89 12.03
C LEU A 54 2.42 -16.57 11.89
N ARG A 55 3.47 -15.79 11.66
CA ARG A 55 4.87 -16.27 11.57
C ARG A 55 5.59 -16.25 12.92
N GLY A 56 4.96 -15.72 13.97
CA GLY A 56 5.59 -15.57 15.28
C GLY A 56 6.68 -14.50 15.30
N ASN A 57 6.65 -13.53 14.39
CA ASN A 57 7.61 -12.44 14.32
C ASN A 57 7.25 -11.33 15.32
N ASP A 58 8.19 -10.99 16.20
CA ASP A 58 8.04 -9.87 17.16
C ASP A 58 8.49 -8.54 16.48
N LYS A 59 7.70 -8.07 15.53
CA LYS A 59 7.96 -6.83 14.77
C LYS A 59 6.94 -5.76 15.16
N ASP A 60 7.42 -4.57 15.50
CA ASP A 60 6.59 -3.49 16.01
C ASP A 60 6.84 -2.13 15.35
N VAL A 61 7.68 -2.07 14.32
CA VAL A 61 8.08 -0.84 13.64
C VAL A 61 7.70 -0.87 12.17
N ILE A 62 7.08 0.20 11.67
CA ILE A 62 6.95 0.47 10.24
C ILE A 62 7.74 1.73 9.90
N LEU A 63 8.59 1.64 8.89
CA LEU A 63 9.32 2.77 8.34
C LEU A 63 8.41 3.56 7.39
N ILE A 64 8.47 4.90 7.45
CA ILE A 64 7.68 5.79 6.59
C ILE A 64 8.57 6.97 6.16
N PRO A 65 8.60 7.36 4.86
CA PRO A 65 9.29 8.57 4.44
C PRO A 65 8.69 9.84 5.04
N ASP A 66 9.51 10.85 5.28
CA ASP A 66 9.09 12.18 5.74
C ASP A 66 8.14 12.90 4.75
N ALA A 67 8.20 12.53 3.47
CA ALA A 67 7.32 13.03 2.41
C ALA A 67 6.00 12.25 2.25
N ALA A 68 5.71 11.29 3.15
CA ALA A 68 4.49 10.48 3.06
C ALA A 68 3.22 11.28 3.36
N HIS A 69 2.08 10.79 2.86
CA HIS A 69 0.78 11.34 3.20
C HIS A 69 0.50 11.19 4.71
N GLY A 70 -0.11 12.19 5.33
CA GLY A 70 -0.37 12.22 6.78
C GLY A 70 -1.26 11.09 7.31
N THR A 71 -2.05 10.41 6.47
CA THR A 71 -2.83 9.23 6.87
C THR A 71 -1.97 7.98 7.07
N ASN A 72 -0.81 7.89 6.42
CA ASN A 72 0.08 6.73 6.56
C ASN A 72 0.52 6.50 8.02
N PRO A 73 1.14 7.48 8.71
CA PRO A 73 1.49 7.30 10.11
C PRO A 73 0.26 7.10 11.02
N ALA A 74 -0.91 7.66 10.68
CA ALA A 74 -2.13 7.47 11.45
C ALA A 74 -2.62 6.01 11.36
N SER A 75 -2.69 5.43 10.17
CA SER A 75 -3.07 4.03 9.96
C SER A 75 -2.11 3.06 10.65
N VAL A 76 -0.81 3.36 10.60
CA VAL A 76 0.23 2.57 11.28
C VAL A 76 0.04 2.59 12.80
N ALA A 77 -0.21 3.77 13.38
CA ALA A 77 -0.47 3.91 14.81
C ALA A 77 -1.77 3.21 15.23
N MET A 78 -2.85 3.32 14.43
CA MET A 78 -4.12 2.62 14.67
C MET A 78 -3.96 1.09 14.67
N ALA A 79 -3.09 0.56 13.83
CA ALA A 79 -2.77 -0.86 13.78
C ALA A 79 -1.83 -1.32 14.93
N GLY A 80 -1.39 -0.40 15.81
CA GLY A 80 -0.56 -0.69 16.98
C GLY A 80 0.93 -0.82 16.68
N TYR A 81 1.40 -0.33 15.54
CA TYR A 81 2.81 -0.23 15.20
C TYR A 81 3.40 1.13 15.62
N LYS A 82 4.71 1.16 15.78
CA LYS A 82 5.49 2.39 15.94
C LYS A 82 5.93 2.90 14.57
N VAL A 83 5.77 4.19 14.37
CA VAL A 83 6.29 4.87 13.17
C VAL A 83 7.74 5.26 13.40
N VAL A 84 8.61 4.94 12.44
CA VAL A 84 9.98 5.46 12.36
C VAL A 84 10.14 6.18 11.03
N GLU A 85 10.40 7.47 11.11
CA GLU A 85 10.56 8.33 9.94
C GLU A 85 11.90 8.09 9.24
N VAL A 86 11.85 8.02 7.91
CA VAL A 86 13.01 7.99 7.02
C VAL A 86 13.11 9.33 6.29
N LYS A 87 14.28 9.94 6.34
CA LYS A 87 14.53 11.25 5.72
C LYS A 87 14.62 11.16 4.20
N SER A 88 14.24 12.24 3.55
CA SER A 88 14.52 12.45 2.14
C SER A 88 15.94 13.00 1.94
N ASN A 89 16.57 12.61 0.84
CA ASN A 89 17.84 13.17 0.38
C ASN A 89 17.65 14.53 -0.33
N SER A 90 18.73 15.17 -0.77
CA SER A 90 18.69 16.47 -1.46
C SER A 90 17.94 16.47 -2.80
N LYS A 91 17.62 15.29 -3.37
CA LYS A 91 16.80 15.14 -4.57
C LYS A 91 15.32 14.91 -4.27
N GLY A 92 14.92 14.83 -3.00
CA GLY A 92 13.54 14.55 -2.58
C GLY A 92 13.14 13.08 -2.68
N LEU A 93 14.10 12.17 -2.81
CA LEU A 93 13.93 10.71 -2.76
C LEU A 93 14.36 10.19 -1.38
N VAL A 94 14.15 8.91 -1.13
CA VAL A 94 14.58 8.26 0.12
C VAL A 94 16.09 8.40 0.29
N ASP A 95 16.54 8.87 1.47
CA ASP A 95 17.95 8.84 1.86
C ASP A 95 18.33 7.40 2.23
N LEU A 96 19.06 6.73 1.33
CA LEU A 96 19.42 5.32 1.51
C LEU A 96 20.29 5.06 2.72
N GLU A 97 21.24 5.93 3.04
CA GLU A 97 22.10 5.75 4.22
C GLU A 97 21.27 5.84 5.49
N HIS A 98 20.39 6.86 5.57
CA HIS A 98 19.48 6.98 6.69
C HIS A 98 18.50 5.79 6.76
N PHE A 99 17.95 5.33 5.62
CA PHE A 99 17.08 4.17 5.54
C PHE A 99 17.78 2.90 6.05
N GLU A 100 18.97 2.59 5.52
CA GLU A 100 19.76 1.41 5.93
C GLU A 100 20.07 1.43 7.44
N SER A 101 20.31 2.62 8.01
CA SER A 101 20.56 2.78 9.46
C SER A 101 19.35 2.43 10.33
N LYS A 102 18.14 2.39 9.76
CA LYS A 102 16.89 2.04 10.47
C LYS A 102 16.51 0.57 10.33
N ILE A 103 17.10 -0.16 9.38
CA ILE A 103 16.80 -1.57 9.14
C ILE A 103 17.31 -2.42 10.32
N ASN A 104 16.39 -3.19 10.89
CA ASN A 104 16.68 -4.16 11.95
C ASN A 104 15.54 -5.17 12.07
N ASP A 105 15.69 -6.20 12.92
CA ASP A 105 14.74 -7.30 13.07
C ASP A 105 13.35 -6.89 13.58
N ARG A 106 13.20 -5.67 14.13
CA ARG A 106 11.90 -5.14 14.59
C ARG A 106 11.10 -4.49 13.47
N VAL A 107 11.69 -4.28 12.30
CA VAL A 107 11.01 -3.65 11.17
C VAL A 107 10.00 -4.61 10.58
N ALA A 108 8.71 -4.30 10.70
CA ALA A 108 7.60 -5.03 10.11
C ALA A 108 7.44 -4.73 8.62
N GLY A 109 7.78 -3.51 8.19
CA GLY A 109 7.70 -3.12 6.80
C GLY A 109 8.04 -1.67 6.54
N PHE A 110 7.95 -1.30 5.28
CA PHE A 110 8.14 0.05 4.79
C PHE A 110 6.93 0.49 3.96
N MET A 111 6.35 1.63 4.29
CA MET A 111 5.18 2.20 3.63
C MET A 111 5.61 3.37 2.76
N LEU A 112 5.47 3.24 1.45
CA LEU A 112 5.99 4.18 0.46
C LEU A 112 4.92 4.54 -0.56
N THR A 113 4.86 5.81 -0.94
CA THR A 113 4.15 6.28 -2.14
C THR A 113 5.15 6.37 -3.28
N ASN A 114 4.89 5.73 -4.42
CA ASN A 114 5.78 5.79 -5.58
C ASN A 114 4.99 5.94 -6.89
N PRO A 115 5.15 7.03 -7.67
CA PRO A 115 5.95 8.24 -7.36
C PRO A 115 5.49 8.91 -6.07
N ASN A 116 6.41 9.62 -5.41
CA ASN A 116 6.11 10.30 -4.14
C ASN A 116 5.21 11.54 -4.33
N THR A 117 4.87 12.23 -3.23
CA THR A 117 4.00 13.41 -3.26
C THR A 117 4.57 14.61 -4.03
N LEU A 118 5.86 14.61 -4.32
CA LEU A 118 6.52 15.60 -5.20
C LEU A 118 6.48 15.18 -6.68
N GLY A 119 5.95 14.00 -7.00
CA GLY A 119 5.92 13.45 -8.35
C GLY A 119 7.24 12.79 -8.79
N LEU A 120 8.12 12.49 -7.85
CA LEU A 120 9.42 11.87 -8.13
C LEU A 120 9.32 10.35 -7.96
N PHE A 121 9.79 9.61 -8.98
CA PHE A 121 9.88 8.15 -8.91
C PHE A 121 11.11 7.73 -8.10
N GLU A 122 10.93 6.81 -7.15
CA GLU A 122 12.02 6.28 -6.34
C GLU A 122 12.91 5.33 -7.17
N GLU A 123 14.07 5.84 -7.57
CA GLU A 123 15.01 5.11 -8.43
C GLU A 123 15.62 3.88 -7.73
N ASN A 124 15.70 3.91 -6.40
CA ASN A 124 16.30 2.86 -5.60
C ASN A 124 15.28 1.83 -5.09
N ILE A 125 14.07 1.79 -5.65
CA ILE A 125 12.97 0.95 -5.15
C ILE A 125 13.36 -0.53 -5.03
N SER A 126 14.12 -1.08 -5.99
CA SER A 126 14.58 -2.47 -5.94
C SER A 126 15.50 -2.73 -4.74
N LYS A 127 16.44 -1.81 -4.49
CA LYS A 127 17.35 -1.92 -3.35
C LYS A 127 16.61 -1.80 -2.01
N ILE A 128 15.65 -0.88 -1.92
CA ILE A 128 14.80 -0.69 -0.75
C ILE A 128 13.99 -1.97 -0.47
N SER A 129 13.39 -2.54 -1.52
CA SER A 129 12.63 -3.78 -1.42
C SER A 129 13.50 -4.95 -0.94
N GLU A 130 14.69 -5.14 -1.52
CA GLU A 130 15.65 -6.16 -1.08
C GLU A 130 16.01 -6.03 0.41
N LEU A 131 16.23 -4.81 0.89
CA LEU A 131 16.58 -4.57 2.30
C LEU A 131 15.42 -4.88 3.25
N ILE A 132 14.21 -4.52 2.89
CA ILE A 132 13.01 -4.82 3.69
C ILE A 132 12.73 -6.32 3.70
N HIS A 133 12.74 -6.97 2.54
CA HIS A 133 12.57 -8.43 2.46
C HIS A 133 13.69 -9.19 3.16
N GLY A 134 14.93 -8.65 3.15
CA GLY A 134 16.07 -9.23 3.85
C GLY A 134 15.89 -9.37 5.35
N VAL A 135 15.02 -8.57 5.96
CA VAL A 135 14.63 -8.69 7.37
C VAL A 135 13.22 -9.29 7.55
N ASP A 136 12.68 -9.99 6.56
CA ASP A 136 11.31 -10.53 6.55
C ASP A 136 10.27 -9.42 6.83
N GLY A 137 10.49 -8.24 6.27
CA GLY A 137 9.56 -7.11 6.29
C GLY A 137 8.67 -7.10 5.06
N ILE A 138 7.61 -6.31 5.10
CA ILE A 138 6.61 -6.16 4.04
C ILE A 138 6.76 -4.81 3.35
N MET A 139 6.80 -4.80 2.02
CA MET A 139 6.74 -3.59 1.21
C MET A 139 5.29 -3.19 0.96
N TYR A 140 4.90 -2.04 1.47
CA TYR A 140 3.55 -1.49 1.29
C TYR A 140 3.60 -0.26 0.37
N MET A 141 2.78 -0.26 -0.68
CA MET A 141 2.61 0.90 -1.55
C MET A 141 1.31 1.64 -1.24
N ASP A 142 1.42 2.91 -0.89
CA ASP A 142 0.29 3.83 -1.01
C ASP A 142 0.05 4.11 -2.50
N GLY A 143 -0.88 3.36 -3.06
CA GLY A 143 -1.28 3.44 -4.47
C GLY A 143 -2.55 4.28 -4.67
N ALA A 144 -2.87 5.18 -3.75
CA ALA A 144 -4.06 6.04 -3.83
C ALA A 144 -4.22 6.70 -5.20
N ASN A 145 -3.12 7.01 -5.87
CA ASN A 145 -3.12 7.53 -7.23
C ASN A 145 -2.21 6.69 -8.14
N MET A 146 -2.80 5.97 -9.08
CA MET A 146 -2.12 5.13 -10.06
C MET A 146 -1.88 5.80 -11.41
N ASN A 147 -2.23 7.08 -11.58
CA ASN A 147 -2.16 7.76 -12.88
C ASN A 147 -0.78 7.71 -13.53
N ALA A 148 0.28 7.79 -12.73
CA ALA A 148 1.65 7.77 -13.23
C ALA A 148 2.17 6.36 -13.55
N LEU A 149 1.54 5.31 -13.01
CA LEU A 149 2.00 3.92 -13.14
C LEU A 149 1.19 3.11 -14.15
N LEU A 150 -0.08 3.48 -14.39
CA LEU A 150 -0.99 2.67 -15.18
C LEU A 150 -0.45 2.42 -16.59
N GLY A 151 -0.25 1.15 -16.95
CA GLY A 151 0.32 0.76 -18.23
C GLY A 151 1.83 1.00 -18.40
N ILE A 152 2.52 1.49 -17.35
CA ILE A 152 3.96 1.77 -17.36
C ILE A 152 4.71 0.81 -16.44
N ALA A 153 4.27 0.70 -15.17
CA ALA A 153 4.88 -0.19 -14.19
C ALA A 153 3.79 -0.75 -13.27
N ARG A 154 3.95 -2.00 -12.84
CA ARG A 154 3.04 -2.64 -11.89
C ARG A 154 3.68 -2.65 -10.50
N PRO A 155 2.93 -2.31 -9.43
CA PRO A 155 3.45 -2.31 -8.06
C PRO A 155 4.17 -3.61 -7.67
N ALA A 156 3.61 -4.78 -8.00
CA ALA A 156 4.23 -6.06 -7.69
C ALA A 156 5.60 -6.24 -8.35
N ASP A 157 5.78 -5.77 -9.60
CA ASP A 157 7.06 -5.85 -10.32
C ASP A 157 8.13 -4.93 -9.71
N LEU A 158 7.72 -3.93 -8.93
CA LEU A 158 8.60 -3.05 -8.17
C LEU A 158 8.96 -3.59 -6.78
N GLY A 159 8.45 -4.79 -6.42
CA GLY A 159 8.72 -5.45 -5.16
C GLY A 159 7.75 -5.09 -4.03
N PHE A 160 6.61 -4.49 -4.33
CA PHE A 160 5.57 -4.26 -3.32
C PHE A 160 4.74 -5.53 -3.10
N ASP A 161 4.47 -5.83 -1.82
CA ASP A 161 3.68 -6.98 -1.38
C ASP A 161 2.22 -6.62 -1.16
N ILE A 162 1.95 -5.40 -0.73
CA ILE A 162 0.62 -4.86 -0.46
C ILE A 162 0.49 -3.50 -1.14
N THR A 163 -0.67 -3.23 -1.73
CA THR A 163 -1.05 -1.89 -2.19
C THR A 163 -2.53 -1.64 -1.94
N HIS A 164 -2.89 -0.40 -1.64
CA HIS A 164 -4.27 0.04 -1.77
C HIS A 164 -4.40 1.01 -2.94
N LEU A 165 -5.58 1.09 -3.50
CA LEU A 165 -5.90 2.01 -4.60
C LEU A 165 -7.10 2.87 -4.21
N ASN A 166 -7.21 4.07 -4.80
CA ASN A 166 -8.42 4.88 -4.70
C ASN A 166 -9.13 4.89 -6.05
N LEU A 167 -10.20 4.09 -6.19
CA LEU A 167 -10.93 3.99 -7.46
C LEU A 167 -11.59 5.32 -7.87
N HIS A 168 -11.78 6.24 -6.93
CA HIS A 168 -12.30 7.58 -7.15
C HIS A 168 -11.22 8.63 -7.55
N LYS A 169 -9.97 8.21 -7.76
CA LYS A 169 -8.89 9.07 -8.27
C LYS A 169 -8.51 8.69 -9.71
N THR A 170 -7.87 7.55 -9.88
CA THR A 170 -7.42 7.08 -11.20
C THR A 170 -8.55 6.49 -12.05
N PHE A 171 -9.60 5.98 -11.39
CA PHE A 171 -10.73 5.28 -12.04
C PHE A 171 -12.02 6.10 -11.94
N SER A 172 -13.13 5.56 -12.46
CA SER A 172 -14.37 6.32 -12.66
C SER A 172 -15.32 6.34 -11.46
N THR A 173 -14.95 5.75 -10.32
CA THR A 173 -15.83 5.71 -9.16
C THR A 173 -16.11 7.11 -8.63
N PRO A 174 -17.40 7.50 -8.40
CA PRO A 174 -17.73 8.80 -7.83
C PRO A 174 -17.17 8.96 -6.41
N HIS A 175 -16.89 10.21 -6.00
CA HIS A 175 -16.38 10.55 -4.67
C HIS A 175 -17.30 11.51 -3.89
N GLY A 176 -18.44 11.90 -4.44
CA GLY A 176 -19.46 12.71 -3.78
C GLY A 176 -18.97 14.06 -3.23
N GLY A 177 -17.97 14.67 -3.86
CA GLY A 177 -17.36 15.91 -3.35
C GLY A 177 -16.46 15.73 -2.13
N GLY A 178 -15.96 14.52 -1.89
CA GLY A 178 -15.09 14.17 -0.78
C GLY A 178 -15.76 13.27 0.27
N GLY A 179 -16.73 12.49 -0.15
CA GLY A 179 -17.47 11.52 0.68
C GLY A 179 -17.15 10.08 0.30
N PRO A 180 -18.15 9.29 -0.08
CA PRO A 180 -17.98 7.88 -0.40
C PRO A 180 -17.06 7.69 -1.61
N GLY A 181 -16.36 6.56 -1.62
CA GLY A 181 -15.45 6.15 -2.66
C GLY A 181 -15.21 4.65 -2.59
N ALA A 182 -14.03 4.21 -3.03
CA ALA A 182 -13.60 2.82 -2.88
C ALA A 182 -12.08 2.76 -2.73
N GLY A 183 -11.60 1.85 -1.90
CA GLY A 183 -10.18 1.69 -1.56
C GLY A 183 -9.74 0.23 -1.51
N PRO A 184 -9.87 -0.50 -2.63
CA PRO A 184 -9.38 -1.88 -2.67
C PRO A 184 -7.91 -1.98 -2.37
#